data_33dbd38091d1d865744fd0645cbb5713
#
_entry.id   33dbd38091d1d865744fd0645cbb5713
#
_cell.length_a   1.000
_cell.length_b   1.000
_cell.length_c   1.000
_cell.angle_alpha   90.00
_cell.angle_beta   90.00
_cell.angle_gamma   90.00
#
_symmetry.space_group_name_H-M   'P 1'
#
loop_
_entity.id
_entity.type
_entity.pdbx_description
1 polymer ?
#
loop_
_entity_poly.entity_id
_entity_poly.type
_entity_poly.pdbx_seq_one_letter_code
_entity_poly.pdbx_strand_id
1 'polypeptide(L)'
;VKALKNEEGRKIIANYGLDPKLGKYHRTFCEKCGKPIEGQAPITHCPDCDSSNITMGVFDRIEIIKDKETTKSPSFRPPYIYQIPLTFMPGLGNKTIDKLLNNFDTEMNILHKLSKDDIEAVVGEKIANIVIAAREGNVKIQSGGGGVYGKLA
;
A
#
# COMPACT_ATOMS: atom_id res chain seq x y z
N VAL A 1 12.44 18.19 12.68
CA VAL A 1 13.29 17.89 13.85
C VAL A 1 12.52 18.17 15.15
N LYS A 2 11.90 19.36 15.35
CA LYS A 2 11.17 19.71 16.59
C LYS A 2 10.04 18.72 16.94
N ALA A 3 9.25 18.28 15.93
CA ALA A 3 8.18 17.30 16.15
C ALA A 3 8.74 15.91 16.56
N LEU A 4 9.89 15.49 16.02
CA LEU A 4 10.55 14.24 16.40
C LEU A 4 11.07 14.26 17.83
N LYS A 5 11.41 15.43 18.35
CA LYS A 5 11.88 15.66 19.72
C LYS A 5 10.77 16.03 20.70
N ASN A 6 9.52 16.13 20.23
CA ASN A 6 8.39 16.64 21.02
C ASN A 6 8.61 18.05 21.61
N GLU A 7 9.37 18.90 20.91
CA GLU A 7 9.65 20.26 21.31
C GLU A 7 8.50 21.22 20.92
N GLU A 8 8.30 22.27 21.70
CA GLU A 8 7.31 23.34 21.46
C GLU A 8 5.87 22.80 21.29
N GLY A 9 5.51 21.74 22.01
CA GLY A 9 4.17 21.12 21.91
C GLY A 9 3.91 20.40 20.60
N ARG A 10 4.90 20.27 19.73
CA ARG A 10 4.80 19.54 18.45
C ARG A 10 5.08 18.07 18.68
N LYS A 11 4.20 17.21 18.14
CA LYS A 11 4.37 15.76 18.18
C LYS A 11 3.96 15.13 16.86
N ILE A 12 4.52 13.97 16.57
CA ILE A 12 4.05 13.11 15.47
C ILE A 12 2.83 12.37 15.98
N ILE A 13 1.69 12.54 15.32
CA ILE A 13 0.42 11.88 15.68
C ILE A 13 0.17 10.63 14.88
N ALA A 14 0.70 10.53 13.65
CA ALA A 14 0.64 9.36 12.78
C ALA A 14 1.74 9.41 11.73
N ASN A 15 2.09 8.24 11.20
CA ASN A 15 2.91 8.10 10.01
C ASN A 15 2.05 7.49 8.89
N TYR A 16 2.19 8.02 7.68
CA TYR A 16 1.48 7.51 6.52
C TYR A 16 2.47 6.96 5.50
N GLY A 17 2.11 5.89 4.84
CA GLY A 17 2.93 5.31 3.79
C GLY A 17 2.19 4.32 2.92
N LEU A 18 2.78 3.99 1.77
CA LEU A 18 2.27 3.00 0.84
C LEU A 18 2.15 1.63 1.52
N ASP A 19 1.04 0.93 1.24
CA ASP A 19 0.95 -0.48 1.64
C ASP A 19 2.13 -1.27 1.03
N PRO A 20 2.91 -2.00 1.83
CA PRO A 20 4.08 -2.74 1.35
C PRO A 20 3.77 -3.69 0.19
N LYS A 21 2.58 -4.28 0.15
CA LYS A 21 2.13 -5.16 -0.94
C LYS A 21 2.11 -4.47 -2.30
N LEU A 22 1.90 -3.15 -2.32
CA LEU A 22 1.93 -2.36 -3.55
C LEU A 22 3.36 -2.08 -4.04
N GLY A 23 4.38 -2.32 -3.22
CA GLY A 23 5.79 -2.08 -3.58
C GLY A 23 6.25 -2.93 -4.75
N LYS A 24 7.02 -2.33 -5.68
CA LYS A 24 7.54 -2.97 -6.92
C LYS A 24 8.33 -4.25 -6.69
N TYR A 25 8.91 -4.42 -5.52
CA TYR A 25 9.80 -5.54 -5.17
C TYR A 25 9.30 -6.27 -3.92
N HIS A 26 8.00 -6.20 -3.64
CA HIS A 26 7.43 -6.84 -2.45
C HIS A 26 7.56 -8.36 -2.52
N ARG A 27 7.10 -8.98 -3.60
CA ARG A 27 7.15 -10.43 -3.79
C ARG A 27 8.30 -10.84 -4.71
N THR A 28 8.78 -12.06 -4.49
CA THR A 28 9.74 -12.71 -5.38
C THR A 28 9.13 -12.88 -6.78
N PHE A 29 9.94 -12.64 -7.80
CA PHE A 29 9.55 -12.67 -9.20
C PHE A 29 10.30 -13.78 -9.93
N CYS A 30 9.60 -14.56 -10.75
CA CYS A 30 10.20 -15.56 -11.59
C CYS A 30 10.56 -14.96 -12.95
N GLU A 31 11.84 -14.91 -13.28
CA GLU A 31 12.33 -14.38 -14.56
C GLU A 31 11.89 -15.25 -15.75
N LYS A 32 11.74 -16.57 -15.53
CA LYS A 32 11.30 -17.50 -16.57
C LYS A 32 9.80 -17.40 -16.86
N CYS A 33 8.97 -17.29 -15.81
CA CYS A 33 7.51 -17.17 -15.95
C CYS A 33 7.05 -15.74 -16.20
N GLY A 34 7.89 -14.73 -15.95
CA GLY A 34 7.56 -13.31 -16.13
C GLY A 34 6.48 -12.80 -15.17
N LYS A 35 6.38 -13.35 -13.95
CA LYS A 35 5.34 -12.96 -12.98
C LYS A 35 5.81 -13.05 -11.53
N PRO A 36 5.21 -12.26 -10.60
CA PRO A 36 5.39 -12.45 -9.18
C PRO A 36 4.92 -13.86 -8.76
N ILE A 37 5.63 -14.43 -7.78
CA ILE A 37 5.29 -15.74 -7.25
C ILE A 37 4.40 -15.55 -6.03
N GLU A 38 3.22 -16.15 -6.06
CA GLU A 38 2.32 -16.25 -4.92
C GLU A 38 2.68 -17.45 -4.05
N GLY A 39 2.32 -17.43 -2.78
CA GLY A 39 2.53 -18.54 -1.85
C GLY A 39 3.17 -18.13 -0.53
N GLN A 40 3.50 -19.13 0.27
CA GLN A 40 4.11 -18.93 1.59
C GLN A 40 5.59 -18.51 1.44
N ALA A 41 5.96 -17.45 2.09
CA ALA A 41 7.36 -17.01 2.17
C ALA A 41 8.17 -17.88 3.19
N PRO A 42 9.49 -18.04 3.00
CA PRO A 42 10.29 -17.50 1.92
C PRO A 42 10.24 -18.34 0.64
N ILE A 43 10.25 -17.69 -0.51
CA ILE A 43 10.31 -18.33 -1.81
C ILE A 43 11.74 -18.33 -2.34
N THR A 44 12.29 -19.52 -2.61
CA THR A 44 13.66 -19.72 -3.09
C THR A 44 13.75 -20.29 -4.50
N HIS A 45 12.65 -20.77 -5.05
CA HIS A 45 12.49 -21.24 -6.42
C HIS A 45 11.04 -21.08 -6.88
N CYS A 46 10.81 -21.11 -8.18
CA CYS A 46 9.48 -20.96 -8.73
C CYS A 46 8.68 -22.27 -8.63
N PRO A 47 7.53 -22.32 -7.95
CA PRO A 47 6.75 -23.55 -7.85
C PRO A 47 6.10 -23.98 -9.18
N ASP A 48 5.92 -23.05 -10.14
CA ASP A 48 5.26 -23.35 -11.42
C ASP A 48 6.21 -23.98 -12.45
N CYS A 49 7.49 -23.63 -12.42
CA CYS A 49 8.46 -24.05 -13.45
C CYS A 49 9.79 -24.56 -12.89
N ASP A 50 9.88 -24.69 -11.57
CA ASP A 50 11.05 -25.16 -10.81
C ASP A 50 12.36 -24.39 -11.10
N SER A 51 12.23 -23.16 -11.60
CA SER A 51 13.38 -22.31 -11.92
C SER A 51 13.93 -21.65 -10.66
N SER A 52 15.26 -21.71 -10.51
CA SER A 52 16.01 -20.92 -9.52
C SER A 52 16.38 -19.51 -10.03
N ASN A 53 16.07 -19.19 -11.30
CA ASN A 53 16.26 -17.84 -11.85
C ASN A 53 15.12 -16.93 -11.39
N ILE A 54 15.28 -16.43 -10.18
CA ILE A 54 14.30 -15.57 -9.48
C ILE A 54 14.95 -14.28 -9.01
N THR A 55 14.18 -13.19 -9.03
CA THR A 55 14.50 -11.94 -8.31
C THR A 55 13.78 -11.96 -6.98
N MET A 56 14.52 -12.15 -5.88
CA MET A 56 13.96 -12.29 -4.54
C MET A 56 13.27 -11.00 -4.09
N GLY A 57 12.03 -11.12 -3.63
CA GLY A 57 11.24 -10.02 -3.07
C GLY A 57 11.68 -9.64 -1.66
N VAL A 58 11.40 -8.38 -1.29
CA VAL A 58 11.73 -7.84 0.05
C VAL A 58 11.04 -8.63 1.15
N PHE A 59 9.78 -9.01 0.96
CA PHE A 59 9.02 -9.80 1.94
C PHE A 59 9.67 -11.17 2.17
N ASP A 60 10.00 -11.87 1.10
CA ASP A 60 10.67 -13.17 1.17
C ASP A 60 12.07 -13.06 1.80
N ARG A 61 12.80 -11.96 1.50
CA ARG A 61 14.09 -11.71 2.12
C ARG A 61 13.98 -11.45 3.61
N ILE A 62 12.97 -10.68 4.06
CA ILE A 62 12.72 -10.43 5.48
C ILE A 62 12.46 -11.75 6.21
N GLU A 63 11.66 -12.65 5.64
CA GLU A 63 11.38 -13.96 6.22
C GLU A 63 12.63 -14.82 6.42
N ILE A 64 13.63 -14.68 5.53
CA ILE A 64 14.91 -15.40 5.67
C ILE A 64 15.78 -14.83 6.79
N ILE A 65 15.82 -13.50 6.94
CA ILE A 65 16.78 -12.84 7.85
C ILE A 65 16.17 -12.45 9.21
N LYS A 66 14.86 -12.62 9.40
CA LYS A 66 14.21 -12.31 10.68
C LYS A 66 14.80 -13.16 11.81
N ASP A 67 15.02 -12.55 12.94
CA ASP A 67 15.47 -13.19 14.18
C ASP A 67 14.34 -13.39 15.20
N LYS A 68 13.13 -12.88 14.89
CA LYS A 68 11.92 -12.95 15.72
C LYS A 68 10.70 -13.27 14.90
N GLU A 69 9.86 -14.18 15.40
CA GLU A 69 8.60 -14.53 14.75
C GLU A 69 7.55 -13.42 14.86
N THR A 70 7.57 -12.67 15.94
CA THR A 70 6.62 -11.57 16.18
C THR A 70 7.34 -10.31 16.62
N THR A 71 6.85 -9.16 16.12
CA THR A 71 7.31 -7.86 16.56
C THR A 71 6.19 -7.12 17.29
N LYS A 72 6.55 -6.42 18.38
CA LYS A 72 5.62 -5.53 19.09
C LYS A 72 6.07 -4.09 18.90
N SER A 73 5.20 -3.25 18.38
CA SER A 73 5.45 -1.81 18.39
C SER A 73 5.43 -1.27 19.82
N PRO A 74 6.39 -0.45 20.22
CA PRO A 74 6.32 0.25 21.50
C PRO A 74 5.05 1.08 21.60
N SER A 75 4.41 1.10 22.78
CA SER A 75 3.13 1.79 23.01
C SER A 75 3.18 3.31 22.77
N PHE A 76 4.37 3.91 22.89
CA PHE A 76 4.57 5.34 22.63
C PHE A 76 4.76 5.69 21.15
N ARG A 77 4.89 4.69 20.28
CA ARG A 77 5.10 4.93 18.84
C ARG A 77 3.78 5.38 18.20
N PRO A 78 3.79 6.50 17.46
CA PRO A 78 2.63 6.90 16.66
C PRO A 78 2.21 5.79 15.69
N PRO A 79 0.91 5.63 15.41
CA PRO A 79 0.43 4.62 14.48
C PRO A 79 1.01 4.84 13.08
N TYR A 80 1.23 3.75 12.38
CA TYR A 80 1.54 3.75 10.95
C TYR A 80 0.28 3.40 10.18
N ILE A 81 -0.15 4.31 9.32
CA ILE A 81 -1.36 4.17 8.52
C ILE A 81 -0.96 3.87 7.09
N TYR A 82 -1.27 2.67 6.63
CA TYR A 82 -1.11 2.32 5.23
C TYR A 82 -2.15 3.04 4.39
N GLN A 83 -1.71 3.57 3.27
CA GLN A 83 -2.60 4.24 2.32
C GLN A 83 -2.38 3.72 0.91
N ILE A 84 -3.44 3.77 0.13
CA ILE A 84 -3.43 3.42 -1.28
C ILE A 84 -3.64 4.73 -2.04
N PRO A 85 -2.67 5.18 -2.85
CA PRO A 85 -2.81 6.39 -3.65
C PRO A 85 -4.00 6.31 -4.60
N LEU A 86 -4.65 7.44 -4.88
CA LEU A 86 -5.79 7.50 -5.81
C LEU A 86 -5.44 6.93 -7.19
N THR A 87 -4.20 7.10 -7.63
CA THR A 87 -3.69 6.57 -8.90
C THR A 87 -3.65 5.04 -8.99
N PHE A 88 -3.69 4.32 -7.86
CA PHE A 88 -3.74 2.86 -7.82
C PHE A 88 -5.17 2.30 -7.80
N MET A 89 -6.17 3.18 -7.63
CA MET A 89 -7.56 2.76 -7.51
C MET A 89 -8.20 2.55 -8.88
N PRO A 90 -8.86 1.40 -9.13
CA PRO A 90 -9.49 1.12 -10.41
C PRO A 90 -10.64 2.11 -10.68
N GLY A 91 -10.72 2.59 -11.92
CA GLY A 91 -11.75 3.55 -12.34
C GLY A 91 -11.45 5.02 -12.02
N LEU A 92 -10.37 5.32 -11.30
CA LEU A 92 -9.89 6.68 -11.08
C LEU A 92 -8.85 7.07 -12.14
N GLY A 93 -9.33 7.56 -13.30
CA GLY A 93 -8.46 8.19 -14.29
C GLY A 93 -8.07 9.61 -13.87
N ASN A 94 -7.07 10.19 -14.54
CA ASN A 94 -6.54 11.52 -14.22
C ASN A 94 -7.63 12.58 -14.10
N LYS A 95 -8.62 12.60 -15.00
CA LYS A 95 -9.73 13.58 -14.96
C LYS A 95 -10.57 13.46 -13.67
N THR A 96 -10.77 12.25 -13.17
CA THR A 96 -11.51 12.00 -11.92
C THR A 96 -10.69 12.44 -10.71
N ILE A 97 -9.40 12.17 -10.73
CA ILE A 97 -8.45 12.62 -9.69
C ILE A 97 -8.38 14.15 -9.66
N ASP A 98 -8.22 14.80 -10.81
CA ASP A 98 -8.21 16.27 -10.92
C ASP A 98 -9.52 16.86 -10.39
N LYS A 99 -10.67 16.24 -10.70
CA LYS A 99 -11.97 16.68 -10.19
C LYS A 99 -12.05 16.61 -8.67
N LEU A 100 -11.55 15.52 -8.07
CA LEU A 100 -11.48 15.38 -6.62
C LEU A 100 -10.54 16.41 -5.99
N LEU A 101 -9.34 16.59 -6.52
CA LEU A 101 -8.35 17.56 -6.01
C LEU A 101 -8.85 19.01 -6.11
N ASN A 102 -9.54 19.37 -7.19
CA ASN A 102 -10.12 20.70 -7.36
C ASN A 102 -11.25 21.00 -6.38
N ASN A 103 -11.96 19.98 -5.88
CA ASN A 103 -13.03 20.16 -4.88
C ASN A 103 -12.53 20.05 -3.44
N PHE A 104 -11.45 19.30 -3.20
CA PHE A 104 -11.06 18.91 -1.84
C PHE A 104 -9.59 19.18 -1.50
N ASP A 105 -8.89 19.95 -2.31
CA ASP A 105 -7.53 20.47 -2.18
C ASP A 105 -6.42 19.41 -2.18
N THR A 106 -6.49 18.39 -1.33
CA THR A 106 -5.38 17.45 -1.15
C THR A 106 -5.82 15.99 -1.17
N GLU A 107 -4.95 15.14 -1.69
CA GLU A 107 -5.16 13.68 -1.66
C GLU A 107 -5.31 13.15 -0.23
N MET A 108 -4.54 13.69 0.73
CA MET A 108 -4.66 13.33 2.15
C MET A 108 -6.05 13.63 2.72
N ASN A 109 -6.67 14.72 2.29
CA ASN A 109 -8.03 15.06 2.70
C ASN A 109 -9.02 14.03 2.15
N ILE A 110 -8.90 13.72 0.86
CA ILE A 110 -9.75 12.73 0.16
C ILE A 110 -9.60 11.34 0.80
N LEU A 111 -8.36 10.89 1.03
CA LEU A 111 -8.08 9.54 1.52
C LEU A 111 -8.48 9.34 3.00
N HIS A 112 -8.40 10.37 3.84
CA HIS A 112 -8.47 10.16 5.29
C HIS A 112 -9.53 10.96 6.05
N LYS A 113 -10.12 12.01 5.46
CA LYS A 113 -11.00 12.93 6.21
C LYS A 113 -12.43 13.01 5.69
N LEU A 114 -12.61 13.00 4.36
CA LEU A 114 -13.92 13.20 3.76
C LEU A 114 -14.89 12.06 4.09
N SER A 115 -16.17 12.39 4.20
CA SER A 115 -17.23 11.39 4.26
C SER A 115 -17.42 10.70 2.91
N LYS A 116 -18.10 9.54 2.91
CA LYS A 116 -18.52 8.87 1.67
C LYS A 116 -19.38 9.80 0.84
N ASP A 117 -20.34 10.47 1.46
CA ASP A 117 -21.33 11.33 0.80
C ASP A 117 -20.67 12.51 0.07
N ASP A 118 -19.64 13.13 0.69
CA ASP A 118 -18.88 14.21 0.05
C ASP A 118 -18.21 13.73 -1.23
N ILE A 119 -17.56 12.56 -1.19
CA ILE A 119 -16.87 11.97 -2.33
C ILE A 119 -17.89 11.58 -3.40
N GLU A 120 -19.00 10.95 -3.00
CA GLU A 120 -20.07 10.49 -3.88
C GLU A 120 -20.70 11.64 -4.66
N ALA A 121 -20.96 12.76 -4.02
CA ALA A 121 -21.52 13.96 -4.64
C ALA A 121 -20.65 14.49 -5.81
N VAL A 122 -19.34 14.25 -5.76
CA VAL A 122 -18.41 14.72 -6.80
C VAL A 122 -18.16 13.67 -7.89
N VAL A 123 -17.94 12.41 -7.53
CA VAL A 123 -17.47 11.37 -8.47
C VAL A 123 -18.38 10.14 -8.56
N GLY A 124 -19.49 10.13 -7.82
CA GLY A 124 -20.49 9.05 -7.83
C GLY A 124 -20.13 7.90 -6.88
N GLU A 125 -21.17 7.13 -6.56
CA GLU A 125 -21.17 6.08 -5.53
C GLU A 125 -20.05 5.02 -5.74
N LYS A 126 -19.87 4.56 -6.99
CA LYS A 126 -18.89 3.53 -7.30
C LYS A 126 -17.47 3.92 -6.87
N ILE A 127 -17.05 5.13 -7.16
CA ILE A 127 -15.73 5.65 -6.81
C ILE A 127 -15.64 5.91 -5.31
N ALA A 128 -16.69 6.49 -4.70
CA ALA A 128 -16.74 6.71 -3.26
C ALA A 128 -16.55 5.39 -2.49
N ASN A 129 -17.25 4.34 -2.88
CA ASN A 129 -17.10 3.01 -2.28
C ASN A 129 -15.67 2.47 -2.37
N ILE A 130 -14.98 2.66 -3.50
CA ILE A 130 -13.58 2.22 -3.67
C ILE A 130 -12.67 2.99 -2.72
N VAL A 131 -12.82 4.31 -2.61
CA VAL A 131 -12.00 5.14 -1.71
C VAL A 131 -12.21 4.75 -0.25
N ILE A 132 -13.47 4.55 0.16
CA ILE A 132 -13.78 4.15 1.55
C ILE A 132 -13.26 2.74 1.84
N ALA A 133 -13.48 1.77 0.94
CA ALA A 133 -12.96 0.42 1.10
C ALA A 133 -11.42 0.39 1.19
N ALA A 134 -10.73 1.21 0.41
CA ALA A 134 -9.28 1.37 0.46
C ALA A 134 -8.81 1.97 1.79
N ARG A 135 -9.54 2.97 2.34
CA ARG A 135 -9.28 3.58 3.64
C ARG A 135 -9.41 2.59 4.79
N GLU A 136 -10.41 1.72 4.73
CA GLU A 136 -10.71 0.72 5.74
C GLU A 136 -9.86 -0.56 5.61
N GLY A 137 -9.04 -0.65 4.56
CA GLY A 137 -8.26 -1.86 4.26
C GLY A 137 -9.09 -3.02 3.71
N ASN A 138 -10.35 -2.77 3.34
CA ASN A 138 -11.30 -3.77 2.82
C ASN A 138 -11.15 -3.97 1.30
N VAL A 139 -9.91 -4.07 0.83
CA VAL A 139 -9.58 -4.27 -0.59
C VAL A 139 -8.63 -5.44 -0.78
N LYS A 140 -8.78 -6.15 -1.88
CA LYS A 140 -7.81 -7.15 -2.30
C LYS A 140 -6.66 -6.47 -3.04
N ILE A 141 -5.43 -6.77 -2.65
CA ILE A 141 -4.22 -6.26 -3.27
C ILE A 141 -3.52 -7.42 -3.96
N GLN A 142 -3.30 -7.29 -5.25
CA GLN A 142 -2.34 -8.11 -5.98
C GLN A 142 -0.96 -7.53 -5.74
N SER A 143 -0.08 -8.31 -5.14
CA SER A 143 1.25 -7.83 -4.73
C SER A 143 2.14 -7.48 -5.92
N GLY A 144 2.96 -6.43 -5.73
CA GLY A 144 3.98 -6.06 -6.70
C GLY A 144 5.21 -6.96 -6.62
N GLY A 145 5.96 -7.03 -7.73
CA GLY A 145 7.20 -7.79 -7.86
C GLY A 145 7.85 -7.55 -9.22
N GLY A 146 9.13 -7.87 -9.36
CA GLY A 146 9.83 -7.75 -10.64
C GLY A 146 9.88 -6.33 -11.23
N GLY A 147 9.85 -5.30 -10.39
CA GLY A 147 9.87 -3.90 -10.83
C GLY A 147 8.49 -3.31 -11.15
N VAL A 148 7.41 -4.08 -11.01
CA VAL A 148 6.03 -3.64 -11.27
C VAL A 148 5.30 -3.42 -9.95
N TYR A 149 4.60 -2.30 -9.82
CA TYR A 149 3.76 -2.03 -8.65
C TYR A 149 2.61 -3.03 -8.54
N GLY A 150 2.25 -3.35 -7.30
CA GLY A 150 0.99 -4.02 -7.02
C GLY A 150 -0.21 -3.16 -7.41
N LYS A 151 -1.37 -3.77 -7.45
CA LYS A 151 -2.63 -3.10 -7.82
C LYS A 151 -3.80 -3.65 -7.01
N LEU A 152 -4.87 -2.89 -6.95
CA LEU A 152 -6.14 -3.37 -6.43
C LEU A 152 -6.75 -4.38 -7.40
N ALA A 153 -7.24 -5.50 -6.87
CA ALA A 153 -7.88 -6.59 -7.62
C ALA A 153 -9.42 -6.48 -7.51
#